data_e94338f101517f23c61e8d60c5d6d34d
#
_entry.id   e94338f101517f23c61e8d60c5d6d34d
#
_cell.length_a   1.000
_cell.length_b   1.000
_cell.length_c   1.000
_cell.angle_alpha   90.00
_cell.angle_beta   90.00
_cell.angle_gamma   90.00
#
_symmetry.space_group_name_H-M   'P 1'
#
loop_
_entity.id
_entity.type
_entity.pdbx_description
1 polymer ?
#
loop_
_entity_poly.entity_id
_entity_poly.type
_entity_poly.pdbx_seq_one_letter_code
_entity_poly.pdbx_strand_id
1 'polypeptide(L)'
;LVPLFEHCGSLKVECTMVRRAADPGDSGKGPINAIKPVLKVPSHHGPDVMTVKPEIEINSLAVAVPTTIMHVHCIIADLPKGHGLSTESIIEMWSNTPRVIIMNGADDRIPTTAEVMEMARDIGRKWGDLHEIFVWEDGVKLVGDRLYYFQAIHQESDVIPENVDCIRA
;
A
#
# COMPACT_ATOMS: atom_id res chain seq x y z
N LEU A 1 6.68 1.87 4.46
CA LEU A 1 7.48 1.13 5.47
C LEU A 1 8.91 1.67 5.59
N VAL A 2 9.60 2.00 4.47
CA VAL A 2 11.02 2.44 4.51
C VAL A 2 11.27 3.63 5.45
N PRO A 3 10.52 4.75 5.38
CA PRO A 3 10.73 5.87 6.33
C PRO A 3 10.55 5.49 7.80
N LEU A 4 9.58 4.61 8.10
CA LEU A 4 9.39 4.10 9.46
C LEU A 4 10.59 3.26 9.93
N PHE A 5 11.09 2.39 9.05
CA PHE A 5 12.26 1.58 9.36
C PHE A 5 13.51 2.45 9.58
N GLU A 6 13.72 3.46 8.74
CA GLU A 6 14.86 4.39 8.87
C GLU A 6 14.81 5.19 10.18
N HIS A 7 13.60 5.54 10.64
CA HIS A 7 13.42 6.20 11.93
C HIS A 7 13.61 5.24 13.12
N CYS A 8 13.02 4.04 13.05
CA CYS A 8 12.92 3.11 14.16
C CYS A 8 14.08 2.11 14.26
N GLY A 9 14.79 1.85 13.15
CA GLY A 9 15.88 0.86 13.06
C GLY A 9 15.40 -0.60 13.00
N SER A 10 14.14 -0.88 13.33
CA SER A 10 13.53 -2.21 13.22
C SER A 10 12.02 -2.12 13.05
N LEU A 11 11.45 -3.03 12.27
CA LEU A 11 10.00 -3.16 12.09
C LEU A 11 9.63 -4.64 11.99
N LYS A 12 8.50 -4.99 12.60
CA LYS A 12 7.81 -6.24 12.36
C LYS A 12 6.45 -5.95 11.75
N VAL A 13 6.17 -6.51 10.58
CA VAL A 13 5.02 -6.15 9.75
C VAL A 13 4.16 -7.36 9.42
N GLU A 14 2.86 -7.21 9.63
CA GLU A 14 1.84 -8.10 9.10
C GLU A 14 1.04 -7.36 8.02
N CYS A 15 0.93 -7.94 6.84
CA CYS A 15 0.24 -7.33 5.73
C CYS A 15 -0.80 -8.29 5.14
N THR A 16 -2.04 -7.85 5.03
CA THR A 16 -3.06 -8.53 4.24
C THR A 16 -3.32 -7.74 2.96
N MET A 17 -3.02 -8.35 1.82
CA MET A 17 -3.21 -7.76 0.51
C MET A 17 -4.56 -8.17 -0.07
N VAL A 18 -5.46 -7.22 -0.21
CA VAL A 18 -6.71 -7.36 -0.97
C VAL A 18 -6.39 -7.00 -2.42
N ARG A 19 -6.23 -8.02 -3.26
CA ARG A 19 -5.77 -7.88 -4.64
C ARG A 19 -6.95 -7.85 -5.60
N ARG A 20 -6.85 -7.03 -6.62
CA ARG A 20 -7.71 -7.18 -7.79
C ARG A 20 -7.58 -8.59 -8.39
N ALA A 21 -8.65 -9.09 -8.98
CA ALA A 21 -8.72 -10.45 -9.48
C ALA A 21 -7.93 -10.67 -10.77
N ALA A 22 -7.94 -9.67 -11.65
CA ALA A 22 -7.30 -9.73 -12.97
C ALA A 22 -6.90 -8.33 -13.44
N ASP A 23 -5.97 -8.28 -14.40
CA ASP A 23 -5.66 -7.06 -15.14
C ASP A 23 -6.88 -6.62 -15.97
N PRO A 24 -7.05 -5.31 -16.22
CA PRO A 24 -8.22 -4.80 -16.95
C PRO A 24 -8.45 -5.45 -18.33
N GLY A 25 -7.42 -5.97 -18.97
CA GLY A 25 -7.50 -6.67 -20.27
C GLY A 25 -7.59 -8.19 -20.16
N ASP A 26 -7.54 -8.77 -18.97
CA ASP A 26 -7.42 -10.22 -18.75
C ASP A 26 -8.70 -10.82 -18.16
N SER A 27 -9.73 -10.90 -18.96
CA SER A 27 -11.05 -11.43 -18.56
C SER A 27 -11.06 -12.94 -18.27
N GLY A 28 -10.02 -13.66 -18.65
CA GLY A 28 -9.92 -15.11 -18.45
C GLY A 28 -9.30 -15.54 -17.13
N LYS A 29 -8.72 -14.63 -16.38
CA LYS A 29 -8.05 -14.90 -15.11
C LYS A 29 -8.72 -14.19 -13.95
N GLY A 30 -8.81 -14.87 -12.85
CA GLY A 30 -9.36 -14.35 -11.62
C GLY A 30 -10.79 -14.78 -11.36
N PRO A 31 -11.24 -14.68 -10.09
CA PRO A 31 -12.56 -15.10 -9.67
C PRO A 31 -13.60 -14.08 -10.14
N ILE A 32 -14.56 -14.55 -10.93
CA ILE A 32 -15.75 -13.77 -11.24
C ILE A 32 -16.74 -13.98 -10.10
N ASN A 33 -17.13 -12.90 -9.42
CA ASN A 33 -18.08 -12.92 -8.30
C ASN A 33 -17.71 -13.90 -7.17
N ALA A 34 -16.41 -14.00 -6.85
CA ALA A 34 -15.89 -14.86 -5.78
C ALA A 34 -14.66 -14.22 -5.12
N ILE A 35 -14.39 -14.60 -3.88
CA ILE A 35 -13.17 -14.27 -3.16
C ILE A 35 -12.25 -15.49 -3.16
N LYS A 36 -11.01 -15.32 -3.61
CA LYS A 36 -10.03 -16.40 -3.70
C LYS A 36 -8.84 -16.14 -2.77
N PRO A 37 -8.70 -16.91 -1.67
CA PRO A 37 -7.52 -16.83 -0.83
C PRO A 37 -6.28 -17.41 -1.54
N VAL A 38 -5.13 -16.81 -1.28
CA VAL A 38 -3.82 -17.38 -1.61
C VAL A 38 -3.41 -18.26 -0.42
N LEU A 39 -3.45 -19.58 -0.61
CA LEU A 39 -3.25 -20.54 0.48
C LEU A 39 -1.78 -20.72 0.89
N LYS A 40 -0.84 -20.14 0.15
CA LYS A 40 0.59 -20.11 0.52
C LYS A 40 0.83 -18.96 1.50
N VAL A 41 1.38 -19.29 2.67
CA VAL A 41 1.75 -18.32 3.72
C VAL A 41 3.23 -18.47 4.04
N PRO A 42 4.01 -17.39 4.06
CA PRO A 42 3.65 -16.04 3.58
C PRO A 42 3.35 -16.05 2.07
N SER A 43 2.52 -15.10 1.63
CA SER A 43 2.38 -14.85 0.19
C SER A 43 3.73 -14.33 -0.36
N HIS A 44 3.97 -14.37 -1.68
CA HIS A 44 5.26 -13.96 -2.25
C HIS A 44 5.66 -12.51 -1.95
N HIS A 45 4.70 -11.66 -1.66
CA HIS A 45 4.94 -10.22 -1.45
C HIS A 45 5.82 -9.92 -0.23
N GLY A 46 5.66 -10.66 0.88
CA GLY A 46 6.52 -10.50 2.05
C GLY A 46 7.98 -10.82 1.71
N PRO A 47 8.29 -12.02 1.18
CA PRO A 47 9.62 -12.34 0.66
C PRO A 47 10.17 -11.32 -0.34
N ASP A 48 9.35 -10.78 -1.24
CA ASP A 48 9.79 -9.77 -2.22
C ASP A 48 10.29 -8.49 -1.53
N VAL A 49 9.59 -8.01 -0.50
CA VAL A 49 10.05 -6.87 0.32
C VAL A 49 11.39 -7.18 0.99
N MET A 50 11.57 -8.37 1.55
CA MET A 50 12.80 -8.78 2.21
C MET A 50 14.00 -8.95 1.24
N THR A 51 13.76 -9.06 -0.07
CA THR A 51 14.88 -9.02 -1.04
C THR A 51 15.52 -7.64 -1.16
N VAL A 52 14.74 -6.58 -0.89
CA VAL A 52 15.18 -5.17 -0.98
C VAL A 52 15.58 -4.62 0.38
N LYS A 53 14.85 -4.99 1.43
CA LYS A 53 15.07 -4.56 2.82
C LYS A 53 14.97 -5.78 3.75
N PRO A 54 16.03 -6.59 3.82
CA PRO A 54 16.02 -7.83 4.60
C PRO A 54 15.86 -7.61 6.10
N GLU A 55 16.12 -6.40 6.58
CA GLU A 55 15.98 -6.03 7.98
C GLU A 55 14.52 -5.80 8.42
N ILE A 56 13.58 -5.65 7.47
CA ILE A 56 12.15 -5.55 7.78
C ILE A 56 11.58 -6.97 7.88
N GLU A 57 11.22 -7.39 9.09
CA GLU A 57 10.50 -8.65 9.28
C GLU A 57 9.06 -8.49 8.81
N ILE A 58 8.68 -9.10 7.68
CA ILE A 58 7.34 -8.99 7.13
C ILE A 58 6.72 -10.35 6.80
N ASN A 59 5.50 -10.56 7.29
CA ASN A 59 4.63 -11.65 6.88
C ASN A 59 3.44 -11.11 6.08
N SER A 60 3.02 -11.85 5.06
CA SER A 60 1.93 -11.42 4.20
C SER A 60 0.93 -12.51 3.88
N LEU A 61 -0.34 -12.15 3.94
CA LEU A 61 -1.46 -12.89 3.39
C LEU A 61 -1.97 -12.19 2.13
N ALA A 62 -2.69 -12.90 1.27
CA ALA A 62 -3.31 -12.28 0.11
C ALA A 62 -4.65 -12.94 -0.22
N VAL A 63 -5.60 -12.12 -0.65
CA VAL A 63 -6.88 -12.55 -1.22
C VAL A 63 -7.13 -11.82 -2.52
N ALA A 64 -7.64 -12.49 -3.55
CA ALA A 64 -8.11 -11.86 -4.76
C ALA A 64 -9.63 -11.66 -4.67
N VAL A 65 -10.07 -10.46 -5.03
CA VAL A 65 -11.48 -10.05 -5.01
C VAL A 65 -11.93 -9.63 -6.42
N PRO A 66 -13.24 -9.70 -6.74
CA PRO A 66 -13.75 -9.42 -8.08
C PRO A 66 -13.75 -7.91 -8.39
N THR A 67 -12.56 -7.33 -8.48
CA THR A 67 -12.32 -5.95 -8.90
C THR A 67 -11.13 -5.88 -9.86
N THR A 68 -11.10 -4.85 -10.69
CA THR A 68 -9.96 -4.54 -11.57
C THR A 68 -9.25 -3.26 -11.15
N ILE A 69 -9.71 -2.62 -10.06
CA ILE A 69 -9.24 -1.31 -9.62
C ILE A 69 -8.38 -1.46 -8.37
N MET A 70 -7.07 -1.28 -8.53
CA MET A 70 -6.08 -1.16 -7.47
C MET A 70 -5.98 -2.40 -6.54
N HIS A 71 -4.95 -2.42 -5.76
CA HIS A 71 -4.80 -3.27 -4.58
C HIS A 71 -4.99 -2.43 -3.33
N VAL A 72 -5.55 -3.02 -2.27
CA VAL A 72 -5.55 -2.43 -0.93
C VAL A 72 -4.71 -3.30 -0.02
N HIS A 73 -3.80 -2.69 0.70
CA HIS A 73 -2.99 -3.35 1.72
C HIS A 73 -3.49 -2.92 3.10
N CYS A 74 -3.89 -3.89 3.91
CA CYS A 74 -4.18 -3.72 5.32
C CYS A 74 -2.89 -4.03 6.08
N ILE A 75 -2.27 -3.03 6.70
CA ILE A 75 -0.94 -3.17 7.29
C ILE A 75 -1.01 -2.94 8.79
N ILE A 76 -0.35 -3.84 9.51
CA ILE A 76 -0.08 -3.73 10.93
C ILE A 76 1.43 -3.77 11.10
N ALA A 77 2.00 -2.76 11.76
CA ALA A 77 3.42 -2.70 12.02
C ALA A 77 3.69 -2.54 13.52
N ASP A 78 4.47 -3.45 14.08
CA ASP A 78 4.98 -3.32 15.45
C ASP A 78 6.26 -2.47 15.43
N LEU A 79 6.22 -1.36 16.12
CA LEU A 79 7.34 -0.44 16.29
C LEU A 79 8.14 -0.82 17.56
N PRO A 80 9.45 -0.58 17.60
CA PRO A 80 10.22 -0.85 18.81
C PRO A 80 9.80 0.08 19.94
N LYS A 81 9.91 -0.39 21.18
CA LYS A 81 9.59 0.43 22.36
C LYS A 81 10.45 1.70 22.38
N GLY A 82 9.80 2.81 22.70
CA GLY A 82 10.47 4.10 22.77
C GLY A 82 10.74 4.75 21.42
N HIS A 83 10.00 4.35 20.38
CA HIS A 83 10.11 4.89 19.01
C HIS A 83 9.87 6.40 18.91
N GLY A 84 9.18 7.02 19.88
CA GLY A 84 8.96 8.48 19.95
C GLY A 84 7.99 9.05 18.90
N LEU A 85 7.30 8.20 18.12
CA LEU A 85 6.35 8.62 17.10
C LEU A 85 4.95 8.76 17.69
N SER A 86 4.17 9.67 17.10
CA SER A 86 2.71 9.76 17.20
C SER A 86 2.05 9.49 15.85
N THR A 87 0.74 9.35 15.82
CA THR A 87 -0.01 9.22 14.56
C THR A 87 0.28 10.41 13.65
N GLU A 88 0.27 11.63 14.19
CA GLU A 88 0.49 12.89 13.47
C GLU A 88 1.90 12.96 12.88
N SER A 89 2.92 12.57 13.66
CA SER A 89 4.31 12.58 13.19
C SER A 89 4.57 11.54 12.11
N ILE A 90 3.86 10.41 12.13
CA ILE A 90 3.90 9.41 11.06
C ILE A 90 3.27 9.95 9.78
N ILE A 91 2.11 10.58 9.88
CA ILE A 91 1.43 11.23 8.76
C ILE A 91 2.32 12.32 8.16
N GLU A 92 2.90 13.18 8.98
CA GLU A 92 3.85 14.22 8.54
C GLU A 92 5.08 13.63 7.83
N MET A 93 5.67 12.56 8.39
CA MET A 93 6.79 11.84 7.78
C MET A 93 6.43 11.33 6.38
N TRP A 94 5.28 10.69 6.23
CA TRP A 94 4.84 10.15 4.94
C TRP A 94 4.43 11.25 3.96
N SER A 95 3.83 12.35 4.41
CA SER A 95 3.50 13.50 3.56
C SER A 95 4.73 14.15 2.93
N ASN A 96 5.89 14.02 3.60
CA ASN A 96 7.18 14.48 3.09
C ASN A 96 7.96 13.39 2.32
N THR A 97 7.40 12.19 2.16
CA THR A 97 8.03 11.09 1.45
C THR A 97 7.66 11.15 -0.04
N PRO A 98 8.62 11.17 -0.96
CA PRO A 98 8.32 11.10 -2.39
C PRO A 98 7.44 9.89 -2.73
N ARG A 99 6.51 10.09 -3.68
CA ARG A 99 5.59 9.05 -4.16
C ARG A 99 4.66 8.47 -3.08
N VAL A 100 4.33 9.28 -2.09
CA VAL A 100 3.25 8.99 -1.14
C VAL A 100 2.24 10.13 -1.19
N ILE A 101 0.97 9.80 -1.32
CA ILE A 101 -0.15 10.73 -1.20
C ILE A 101 -0.94 10.32 0.03
N ILE A 102 -1.20 11.28 0.91
CA ILE A 102 -2.05 11.09 2.09
C ILE A 102 -3.25 12.01 1.96
N MET A 103 -4.44 11.45 2.07
CA MET A 103 -5.69 12.21 2.05
C MET A 103 -6.69 11.59 3.03
N ASN A 104 -7.59 12.43 3.53
CA ASN A 104 -8.67 11.98 4.40
C ASN A 104 -9.81 11.40 3.56
N GLY A 105 -10.15 10.14 3.78
CA GLY A 105 -11.16 9.45 3.00
C GLY A 105 -12.54 10.05 3.11
N ALA A 106 -12.92 10.51 4.31
CA ALA A 106 -14.23 11.11 4.57
C ALA A 106 -14.29 12.59 4.14
N ASP A 107 -13.33 13.40 4.57
CA ASP A 107 -13.35 14.86 4.36
C ASP A 107 -13.07 15.22 2.90
N ASP A 108 -12.14 14.50 2.25
CA ASP A 108 -11.79 14.69 0.84
C ASP A 108 -12.72 13.94 -0.11
N ARG A 109 -13.66 13.15 0.41
CA ARG A 109 -14.61 12.32 -0.35
C ARG A 109 -13.93 11.28 -1.24
N ILE A 110 -12.89 10.62 -0.72
CA ILE A 110 -12.11 9.57 -1.41
C ILE A 110 -12.13 8.27 -0.58
N PRO A 111 -13.32 7.74 -0.24
CA PRO A 111 -13.42 6.58 0.66
C PRO A 111 -13.06 5.23 0.01
N THR A 112 -12.98 5.15 -1.31
CA THR A 112 -12.72 3.89 -2.03
C THR A 112 -11.65 4.04 -3.09
N THR A 113 -11.17 2.92 -3.61
CA THR A 113 -10.20 2.91 -4.73
C THR A 113 -10.75 3.50 -6.02
N ALA A 114 -12.07 3.58 -6.18
CA ALA A 114 -12.69 4.21 -7.35
C ALA A 114 -12.48 5.73 -7.31
N GLU A 115 -12.75 6.37 -6.18
CA GLU A 115 -12.53 7.81 -6.01
C GLU A 115 -11.03 8.16 -6.04
N VAL A 116 -10.15 7.28 -5.55
CA VAL A 116 -8.69 7.45 -5.71
C VAL A 116 -8.31 7.54 -7.18
N MET A 117 -8.89 6.71 -8.05
CA MET A 117 -8.64 6.79 -9.51
C MET A 117 -9.30 8.03 -10.14
N GLU A 118 -10.48 8.44 -9.69
CA GLU A 118 -11.09 9.69 -10.16
C GLU A 118 -10.23 10.89 -9.76
N MET A 119 -9.72 10.94 -8.54
CA MET A 119 -8.77 11.97 -8.10
C MET A 119 -7.54 12.01 -9.01
N ALA A 120 -6.98 10.87 -9.38
CA ALA A 120 -5.85 10.82 -10.32
C ALA A 120 -6.20 11.42 -11.69
N ARG A 121 -7.43 11.21 -12.18
CA ARG A 121 -7.93 11.85 -13.42
C ARG A 121 -8.12 13.36 -13.26
N ASP A 122 -8.66 13.80 -12.12
CA ASP A 122 -8.92 15.22 -11.82
C ASP A 122 -7.62 16.03 -11.75
N ILE A 123 -6.52 15.44 -11.26
CA ILE A 123 -5.19 16.06 -11.31
C ILE A 123 -4.51 15.95 -12.68
N GLY A 124 -5.23 15.48 -13.71
CA GLY A 124 -4.77 15.43 -15.10
C GLY A 124 -3.94 14.20 -15.47
N ARG A 125 -3.96 13.14 -14.66
CA ARG A 125 -3.27 11.88 -14.99
C ARG A 125 -4.04 11.14 -16.08
N LYS A 126 -3.38 10.91 -17.21
CA LYS A 126 -3.96 10.13 -18.30
C LYS A 126 -4.27 8.72 -17.84
N TRP A 127 -5.45 8.19 -18.18
CA TRP A 127 -5.94 6.87 -17.80
C TRP A 127 -6.23 6.69 -16.29
N GLY A 128 -6.11 7.74 -15.47
CA GLY A 128 -6.19 7.62 -14.02
C GLY A 128 -4.93 7.01 -13.40
N ASP A 129 -3.79 7.14 -14.07
CA ASP A 129 -2.51 6.62 -13.60
C ASP A 129 -2.10 7.26 -12.29
N LEU A 130 -1.92 6.46 -11.26
CA LEU A 130 -1.40 6.89 -9.98
C LEU A 130 -0.04 6.21 -9.75
N HIS A 131 1.01 7.03 -9.74
CA HIS A 131 2.39 6.57 -9.57
C HIS A 131 2.82 6.56 -8.09
N GLU A 132 1.94 7.01 -7.23
CA GLU A 132 2.14 7.14 -5.79
C GLU A 132 1.39 6.03 -5.04
N ILE A 133 1.92 5.70 -3.88
CA ILE A 133 1.20 4.94 -2.86
C ILE A 133 0.18 5.89 -2.22
N PHE A 134 -1.08 5.53 -2.25
CA PHE A 134 -2.15 6.29 -1.60
C PHE A 134 -2.39 5.75 -0.18
N VAL A 135 -2.43 6.63 0.80
CA VAL A 135 -2.71 6.28 2.19
C VAL A 135 -3.94 7.06 2.69
N TRP A 136 -4.92 6.36 3.24
CA TRP A 136 -6.05 7.00 3.92
C TRP A 136 -5.63 7.50 5.30
N GLU A 137 -5.59 8.82 5.47
CA GLU A 137 -5.17 9.49 6.71
C GLU A 137 -6.01 9.07 7.91
N ASP A 138 -7.33 9.09 7.75
CA ASP A 138 -8.31 8.72 8.78
C ASP A 138 -8.22 7.24 9.19
N GLY A 139 -7.57 6.40 8.38
CA GLY A 139 -7.25 5.02 8.66
C GLY A 139 -5.92 4.80 9.39
N VAL A 140 -5.07 5.82 9.56
CA VAL A 140 -3.79 5.70 10.27
C VAL A 140 -4.02 5.80 11.77
N LYS A 141 -3.63 4.76 12.50
CA LYS A 141 -3.79 4.70 13.98
C LYS A 141 -2.59 4.04 14.63
N LEU A 142 -2.00 4.74 15.59
CA LEU A 142 -0.98 4.19 16.48
C LEU A 142 -1.62 3.87 17.83
N VAL A 143 -1.60 2.61 18.23
CA VAL A 143 -2.15 2.11 19.49
C VAL A 143 -1.02 1.44 20.30
N GLY A 144 -0.49 2.14 21.28
CA GLY A 144 0.75 1.73 21.95
C GLY A 144 1.90 1.75 20.95
N ASP A 145 2.58 0.62 20.80
CA ASP A 145 3.70 0.46 19.86
C ASP A 145 3.23 -0.17 18.52
N ARG A 146 1.90 -0.29 18.29
CA ARG A 146 1.35 -0.95 17.10
C ARG A 146 0.63 0.05 16.19
N LEU A 147 1.12 0.17 14.97
CA LEU A 147 0.57 1.02 13.93
C LEU A 147 -0.35 0.22 13.01
N TYR A 148 -1.51 0.79 12.71
CA TYR A 148 -2.49 0.25 11.77
C TYR A 148 -2.73 1.28 10.66
N TYR A 149 -2.76 0.84 9.39
CA TYR A 149 -3.13 1.70 8.29
C TYR A 149 -3.53 0.95 7.04
N PHE A 150 -4.20 1.66 6.14
CA PHE A 150 -4.56 1.17 4.82
C PHE A 150 -3.84 1.98 3.75
N GLN A 151 -3.38 1.29 2.73
CA GLN A 151 -2.84 1.94 1.53
C GLN A 151 -3.41 1.29 0.28
N ALA A 152 -3.56 2.09 -0.79
CA ALA A 152 -3.93 1.62 -2.11
C ALA A 152 -2.77 1.79 -3.09
N ILE A 153 -2.67 0.86 -4.04
CA ILE A 153 -1.63 0.83 -5.07
C ILE A 153 -2.27 0.54 -6.41
N HIS A 154 -2.04 1.45 -7.38
CA HIS A 154 -2.39 1.23 -8.78
C HIS A 154 -1.25 0.50 -9.48
N GLN A 155 -1.23 -0.81 -9.35
CA GLN A 155 -0.08 -1.65 -9.74
C GLN A 155 0.36 -1.46 -11.19
N GLU A 156 -0.53 -1.14 -12.12
CA GLU A 156 -0.17 -0.94 -13.53
C GLU A 156 0.66 0.31 -13.75
N SER A 157 0.54 1.31 -12.88
CA SER A 157 1.20 2.60 -13.07
C SER A 157 2.29 2.90 -12.05
N ASP A 158 2.20 2.42 -10.80
CA ASP A 158 3.19 2.70 -9.77
C ASP A 158 4.57 2.08 -10.06
N VAL A 159 4.61 0.93 -10.74
CA VAL A 159 5.86 0.26 -11.13
C VAL A 159 6.59 0.95 -12.29
N ILE A 160 5.94 1.82 -13.06
CA ILE A 160 6.55 2.45 -14.24
C ILE A 160 7.70 3.39 -13.86
N PRO A 161 7.52 4.37 -12.94
CA PRO A 161 8.65 5.21 -12.53
C PRO A 161 9.76 4.43 -11.85
N GLU A 162 9.45 3.37 -11.10
CA GLU A 162 10.45 2.50 -10.47
C GLU A 162 11.33 1.79 -11.51
N ASN A 163 10.71 1.26 -12.59
CA ASN A 163 11.44 0.65 -13.68
C ASN A 163 12.32 1.66 -14.43
N VAL A 164 11.83 2.89 -14.64
CA VAL A 164 12.61 3.97 -15.29
C VAL A 164 13.81 4.34 -14.42
N ASP A 165 13.63 4.48 -13.13
CA ASP A 165 14.71 4.83 -12.20
C ASP A 165 15.76 3.70 -12.11
N CYS A 166 15.33 2.44 -12.10
CA CYS A 166 16.22 1.29 -12.16
C CYS A 166 17.08 1.25 -13.43
N ILE A 167 16.53 1.69 -14.58
CA ILE A 167 17.29 1.77 -15.85
C ILE A 167 18.30 2.93 -15.83
N ARG A 168 18.01 4.00 -15.10
CA ARG A 168 18.86 5.19 -15.01
C ARG A 168 19.98 5.08 -13.98
N ALA A 169 19.82 4.18 -12.98
CA ALA A 169 20.82 3.93 -11.94
C ALA A 169 21.99 3.12 -12.48
#